data_0f7accfcf91b8d5cc6caede9463ea2df
#
_entry.id   0f7accfcf91b8d5cc6caede9463ea2df
#
_cell.length_a   1.000
_cell.length_b   1.000
_cell.length_c   1.000
_cell.angle_alpha   90.00
_cell.angle_beta   90.00
_cell.angle_gamma   90.00
#
_symmetry.space_group_name_H-M   'P 1'
#
loop_
_entity.id
_entity.type
_entity.pdbx_description
1 polymer ?
#
loop_
_entity_poly.entity_id
_entity_poly.type
_entity_poly.pdbx_seq_one_letter_code
_entity_poly.pdbx_strand_id
1 'polypeptide(L)'
;YTPLDVLPYRAALQTLTRDDILVPIGGDVYCYEDIQKRIRLHKLARRYAGGSILLGCSIEPKLLRSKALLRDLTAFDHITARETQTLHALQSAGLRNVSFCPDSAFLLEPRGAEIPEVFQPHNTVGINVSPLLLRRARNAKLILGNLIALIGTILRTTDSAVALIPHAVQNGNDDREPLKELYAAFQDSGRVCLIKD
;
A
#
# COMPACT_ATOMS: atom_id res chain seq x y z
N TYR A 1 14.68 7.73 -28.36
CA TYR A 1 14.82 8.67 -27.25
C TYR A 1 14.21 8.06 -25.98
N THR A 2 15.03 7.88 -24.95
CA THR A 2 14.58 7.37 -23.64
C THR A 2 14.40 8.57 -22.73
N PRO A 3 13.20 8.82 -22.19
CA PRO A 3 12.98 9.90 -21.24
C PRO A 3 13.91 9.81 -20.03
N LEU A 4 14.39 10.93 -19.51
CA LEU A 4 15.38 10.99 -18.41
C LEU A 4 14.93 10.25 -17.14
N ASP A 5 13.63 10.25 -16.84
CA ASP A 5 13.05 9.61 -15.67
C ASP A 5 12.99 8.07 -15.73
N VAL A 6 13.20 7.49 -16.91
CA VAL A 6 13.29 6.03 -17.09
C VAL A 6 14.71 5.55 -17.44
N LEU A 7 15.68 6.46 -17.59
CA LEU A 7 17.08 6.13 -17.84
C LEU A 7 17.68 5.13 -16.83
N PRO A 8 17.42 5.24 -15.51
CA PRO A 8 17.96 4.28 -14.55
C PRO A 8 17.56 2.83 -14.80
N TYR A 9 16.44 2.59 -15.51
CA TYR A 9 15.94 1.25 -15.81
C TYR A 9 16.44 0.72 -17.17
N ARG A 10 17.17 1.55 -17.95
CA ARG A 10 17.54 1.20 -19.34
C ARG A 10 18.35 -0.08 -19.44
N ALA A 11 19.34 -0.26 -18.59
CA ALA A 11 20.17 -1.46 -18.62
C ALA A 11 19.35 -2.71 -18.38
N ALA A 12 18.51 -2.71 -17.33
CA ALA A 12 17.61 -3.84 -17.05
C ALA A 12 16.59 -4.08 -18.17
N LEU A 13 16.04 -3.02 -18.78
CA LEU A 13 15.09 -3.18 -19.88
C LEU A 13 15.73 -3.75 -21.15
N GLN A 14 17.02 -3.51 -21.37
CA GLN A 14 17.74 -4.06 -22.53
C GLN A 14 18.11 -5.54 -22.38
N THR A 15 18.00 -6.13 -21.18
CA THR A 15 18.16 -7.57 -20.99
C THR A 15 16.88 -8.36 -21.28
N LEU A 16 15.73 -7.68 -21.38
CA LEU A 16 14.46 -8.32 -21.70
C LEU A 16 14.44 -8.88 -23.14
N THR A 17 13.82 -10.04 -23.29
CA THR A 17 13.62 -10.75 -24.54
C THR A 17 12.14 -10.99 -24.79
N ARG A 18 11.79 -11.58 -25.92
CA ARG A 18 10.42 -11.99 -26.24
C ARG A 18 9.93 -13.17 -25.42
N ASP A 19 10.81 -13.86 -24.72
CA ASP A 19 10.47 -14.96 -23.80
C ASP A 19 10.11 -14.44 -22.38
N ASP A 20 10.35 -13.15 -22.11
CA ASP A 20 10.06 -12.53 -20.82
C ASP A 20 8.66 -11.94 -20.78
N ILE A 21 8.05 -11.99 -19.59
CA ILE A 21 6.76 -11.35 -19.29
C ILE A 21 6.98 -10.16 -18.35
N LEU A 22 6.50 -8.99 -18.74
CA LEU A 22 6.47 -7.82 -17.88
C LEU A 22 5.35 -7.96 -16.85
N VAL A 23 5.70 -8.02 -15.58
CA VAL A 23 4.72 -8.10 -14.48
C VAL A 23 4.93 -6.93 -13.50
N PRO A 24 4.31 -5.76 -13.73
CA PRO A 24 4.25 -4.73 -12.70
C PRO A 24 3.44 -5.25 -11.51
N ILE A 25 4.08 -5.24 -10.33
CA ILE A 25 3.48 -5.63 -9.06
C ILE A 25 3.34 -4.40 -8.16
N GLY A 26 2.44 -4.49 -7.21
CA GLY A 26 2.20 -3.39 -6.26
C GLY A 26 0.84 -2.76 -6.48
N GLY A 27 -0.01 -2.92 -5.47
CA GLY A 27 -1.41 -2.59 -5.53
C GLY A 27 -1.71 -1.15 -5.92
N ASP A 28 -0.92 -0.20 -5.46
CA ASP A 28 -1.20 1.23 -5.58
C ASP A 28 -0.55 1.92 -6.77
N VAL A 29 -0.17 1.14 -7.80
CA VAL A 29 0.56 1.65 -8.99
C VAL A 29 -0.15 2.84 -9.64
N TYR A 30 -1.48 2.86 -9.62
CA TYR A 30 -2.32 3.89 -10.23
C TYR A 30 -3.30 4.55 -9.23
N CYS A 31 -2.93 4.60 -7.95
CA CYS A 31 -3.72 5.30 -6.93
C CYS A 31 -3.29 6.77 -6.74
N TYR A 32 -2.12 7.16 -7.23
CA TYR A 32 -1.53 8.48 -7.04
C TYR A 32 -1.42 9.23 -8.37
N GLU A 33 -1.29 10.57 -8.30
CA GLU A 33 -1.37 11.44 -9.48
C GLU A 33 -0.21 11.31 -10.48
N ASP A 34 1.00 10.95 -10.03
CA ASP A 34 2.18 10.81 -10.90
C ASP A 34 2.23 9.44 -11.60
N ILE A 35 1.33 9.24 -12.54
CA ILE A 35 1.25 8.02 -13.35
C ILE A 35 2.12 8.07 -14.61
N GLN A 36 2.61 9.24 -15.01
CA GLN A 36 3.27 9.43 -16.32
C GLN A 36 4.59 8.66 -16.43
N LYS A 37 5.38 8.64 -15.36
CA LYS A 37 6.63 7.84 -15.31
C LYS A 37 6.33 6.36 -15.50
N ARG A 38 5.30 5.84 -14.84
CA ARG A 38 4.90 4.42 -14.93
C ARG A 38 4.44 4.07 -16.33
N ILE A 39 3.58 4.88 -16.94
CA ILE A 39 3.14 4.70 -18.33
C ILE A 39 4.34 4.66 -19.29
N ARG A 40 5.32 5.56 -19.13
CA ARG A 40 6.54 5.55 -19.96
C ARG A 40 7.37 4.28 -19.76
N LEU A 41 7.54 3.85 -18.51
CA LEU A 41 8.28 2.63 -18.17
C LEU A 41 7.61 1.38 -18.77
N HIS A 42 6.31 1.22 -18.58
CA HIS A 42 5.54 0.09 -19.12
C HIS A 42 5.59 0.08 -20.65
N LYS A 43 5.38 1.23 -21.29
CA LYS A 43 5.47 1.35 -22.75
C LYS A 43 6.86 0.98 -23.27
N LEU A 44 7.91 1.34 -22.54
CA LEU A 44 9.28 0.99 -22.94
C LEU A 44 9.56 -0.51 -22.73
N ALA A 45 9.18 -1.06 -21.57
CA ALA A 45 9.39 -2.48 -21.27
C ALA A 45 8.65 -3.41 -22.26
N ARG A 46 7.40 -3.09 -22.60
CA ARG A 46 6.62 -3.86 -23.61
C ARG A 46 7.22 -3.87 -25.02
N ARG A 47 8.21 -3.03 -25.32
CA ARG A 47 8.93 -3.14 -26.61
C ARG A 47 9.85 -4.35 -26.68
N TYR A 48 10.30 -4.82 -25.54
CA TYR A 48 11.27 -5.91 -25.40
C TYR A 48 10.60 -7.21 -24.95
N ALA A 49 9.74 -7.14 -23.93
CA ALA A 49 9.02 -8.29 -23.41
C ALA A 49 8.03 -8.88 -24.41
N GLY A 50 7.78 -10.19 -24.33
CA GLY A 50 6.83 -10.92 -25.17
C GLY A 50 5.40 -10.84 -24.66
N GLY A 51 5.20 -10.56 -23.36
CA GLY A 51 3.89 -10.41 -22.74
C GLY A 51 3.90 -9.40 -21.60
N SER A 52 2.69 -9.01 -21.11
CA SER A 52 2.57 -8.07 -20.00
C SER A 52 1.30 -8.30 -19.19
N ILE A 53 1.45 -8.42 -17.86
CA ILE A 53 0.34 -8.63 -16.93
C ILE A 53 0.46 -7.59 -15.80
N LEU A 54 -0.55 -6.76 -15.62
CA LEU A 54 -0.63 -5.88 -14.45
C LEU A 54 -1.26 -6.65 -13.28
N LEU A 55 -0.43 -7.01 -12.29
CA LEU A 55 -0.83 -7.92 -11.23
C LEU A 55 -1.31 -7.19 -9.96
N GLY A 56 -2.54 -7.51 -9.52
CA GLY A 56 -3.07 -7.10 -8.23
C GLY A 56 -3.21 -5.58 -8.06
N CYS A 57 -3.69 -4.87 -9.09
CA CYS A 57 -3.76 -3.42 -9.04
C CYS A 57 -5.02 -2.88 -8.33
N SER A 58 -4.85 -1.71 -7.70
CA SER A 58 -5.93 -0.77 -7.38
C SER A 58 -5.78 0.48 -8.25
N ILE A 59 -6.88 1.03 -8.71
CA ILE A 59 -6.89 2.22 -9.57
C ILE A 59 -7.89 3.23 -9.03
N GLU A 60 -7.43 4.45 -8.82
CA GLU A 60 -8.31 5.57 -8.48
C GLU A 60 -9.24 5.87 -9.68
N PRO A 61 -10.57 5.70 -9.56
CA PRO A 61 -11.50 5.80 -10.70
C PRO A 61 -11.42 7.14 -11.46
N LYS A 62 -11.10 8.25 -10.77
CA LYS A 62 -10.93 9.56 -11.42
C LYS A 62 -9.79 9.58 -12.45
N LEU A 63 -8.77 8.74 -12.28
CA LEU A 63 -7.63 8.66 -13.21
C LEU A 63 -7.99 7.99 -14.53
N LEU A 64 -9.06 7.18 -14.59
CA LEU A 64 -9.56 6.56 -15.82
C LEU A 64 -10.12 7.56 -16.82
N ARG A 65 -10.28 8.83 -16.45
CA ARG A 65 -10.56 9.93 -17.40
C ARG A 65 -9.36 10.25 -18.30
N SER A 66 -8.16 9.81 -17.93
CA SER A 66 -6.95 10.03 -18.71
C SER A 66 -6.88 9.08 -19.90
N LYS A 67 -6.94 9.62 -21.11
CA LYS A 67 -6.76 8.85 -22.35
C LYS A 67 -5.38 8.16 -22.41
N ALA A 68 -4.35 8.76 -21.81
CA ALA A 68 -3.02 8.17 -21.77
C ALA A 68 -2.99 6.92 -20.88
N LEU A 69 -3.64 6.97 -19.70
CA LEU A 69 -3.76 5.81 -18.82
C LEU A 69 -4.59 4.71 -19.47
N LEU A 70 -5.74 5.02 -20.05
CA LEU A 70 -6.58 4.01 -20.70
C LEU A 70 -5.82 3.29 -21.83
N ARG A 71 -5.04 4.01 -22.66
CA ARG A 71 -4.19 3.38 -23.68
C ARG A 71 -3.11 2.48 -23.07
N ASP A 72 -2.52 2.86 -21.94
CA ASP A 72 -1.53 2.03 -21.26
C ASP A 72 -2.16 0.76 -20.69
N LEU A 73 -3.31 0.88 -20.04
CA LEU A 73 -4.07 -0.25 -19.49
C LEU A 73 -4.56 -1.22 -20.58
N THR A 74 -5.09 -0.68 -21.69
CA THR A 74 -5.52 -1.51 -22.83
C THR A 74 -4.35 -2.27 -23.48
N ALA A 75 -3.12 -1.77 -23.32
CA ALA A 75 -1.94 -2.40 -23.90
C ALA A 75 -1.34 -3.53 -23.04
N PHE A 76 -1.89 -3.82 -21.87
CA PHE A 76 -1.58 -5.05 -21.13
C PHE A 76 -2.35 -6.24 -21.73
N ASP A 77 -1.72 -7.40 -21.78
CA ASP A 77 -2.40 -8.64 -22.19
C ASP A 77 -3.45 -9.04 -21.16
N HIS A 78 -3.16 -8.83 -19.89
CA HIS A 78 -4.10 -9.05 -18.80
C HIS A 78 -3.88 -8.10 -17.61
N ILE A 79 -4.97 -7.82 -16.90
CA ILE A 79 -4.98 -7.00 -15.67
C ILE A 79 -5.73 -7.78 -14.58
N THR A 80 -5.15 -7.92 -13.39
CA THR A 80 -5.90 -8.40 -12.24
C THR A 80 -6.15 -7.26 -11.27
N ALA A 81 -7.42 -7.02 -10.96
CA ALA A 81 -7.85 -6.07 -9.95
C ALA A 81 -7.99 -6.77 -8.60
N ARG A 82 -7.38 -6.22 -7.55
CA ARG A 82 -7.38 -6.85 -6.21
C ARG A 82 -8.65 -6.55 -5.40
N GLU A 83 -9.50 -5.63 -5.86
CA GLU A 83 -10.78 -5.31 -5.23
C GLU A 83 -11.85 -4.96 -6.29
N THR A 84 -13.11 -5.15 -5.90
CA THR A 84 -14.25 -5.05 -6.81
C THR A 84 -14.48 -3.65 -7.35
N GLN A 85 -14.12 -2.60 -6.61
CA GLN A 85 -14.25 -1.21 -7.05
C GLN A 85 -13.38 -0.94 -8.29
N THR A 86 -12.12 -1.36 -8.26
CA THR A 86 -11.22 -1.26 -9.42
C THR A 86 -11.71 -2.12 -10.59
N LEU A 87 -12.14 -3.36 -10.32
CA LEU A 87 -12.68 -4.24 -11.36
C LEU A 87 -13.83 -3.55 -12.10
N HIS A 88 -14.84 -3.08 -11.37
CA HIS A 88 -16.01 -2.43 -11.95
C HIS A 88 -15.63 -1.13 -12.67
N ALA A 89 -14.71 -0.34 -12.12
CA ALA A 89 -14.25 0.90 -12.77
C ALA A 89 -13.56 0.63 -14.11
N LEU A 90 -12.69 -0.39 -14.17
CA LEU A 90 -12.01 -0.79 -15.40
C LEU A 90 -12.99 -1.33 -16.45
N GLN A 91 -13.92 -2.19 -16.06
CA GLN A 91 -14.96 -2.72 -16.93
C GLN A 91 -15.87 -1.60 -17.47
N SER A 92 -16.28 -0.66 -16.61
CA SER A 92 -17.08 0.52 -17.01
C SER A 92 -16.31 1.45 -17.96
N ALA A 93 -14.98 1.48 -17.87
CA ALA A 93 -14.12 2.20 -18.81
C ALA A 93 -13.90 1.46 -20.15
N GLY A 94 -14.52 0.28 -20.32
CA GLY A 94 -14.49 -0.51 -21.56
C GLY A 94 -13.35 -1.51 -21.68
N LEU A 95 -12.56 -1.74 -20.62
CA LEU A 95 -11.51 -2.75 -20.63
C LEU A 95 -12.11 -4.15 -20.48
N ARG A 96 -11.68 -5.08 -21.35
CA ARG A 96 -12.16 -6.48 -21.35
C ARG A 96 -11.11 -7.48 -20.87
N ASN A 97 -9.86 -7.08 -20.82
CA ASN A 97 -8.71 -7.89 -20.37
C ASN A 97 -8.50 -7.84 -18.86
N VAL A 98 -9.59 -7.78 -18.07
CA VAL A 98 -9.55 -7.59 -16.62
C VAL A 98 -10.26 -8.72 -15.90
N SER A 99 -9.65 -9.26 -14.85
CA SER A 99 -10.26 -10.21 -13.93
C SER A 99 -10.08 -9.78 -12.47
N PHE A 100 -10.85 -10.37 -11.59
CA PHE A 100 -10.69 -10.22 -10.14
C PHE A 100 -9.65 -11.23 -9.64
N CYS A 101 -8.70 -10.76 -8.82
CA CYS A 101 -7.78 -11.61 -8.09
C CYS A 101 -7.44 -10.90 -6.78
N PRO A 102 -7.78 -11.46 -5.62
CA PRO A 102 -7.45 -10.85 -4.31
C PRO A 102 -5.98 -10.52 -4.19
N ASP A 103 -5.66 -9.60 -3.28
CA ASP A 103 -4.26 -9.23 -3.00
C ASP A 103 -3.44 -10.47 -2.63
N SER A 104 -2.27 -10.61 -3.25
CA SER A 104 -1.36 -11.74 -3.00
C SER A 104 -0.90 -11.84 -1.55
N ALA A 105 -1.04 -10.78 -0.75
CA ALA A 105 -0.75 -10.82 0.68
C ALA A 105 -1.62 -11.86 1.43
N PHE A 106 -2.83 -12.21 0.92
CA PHE A 106 -3.65 -13.27 1.50
C PHE A 106 -3.05 -14.67 1.35
N LEU A 107 -2.03 -14.85 0.53
CA LEU A 107 -1.29 -16.11 0.40
C LEU A 107 -0.14 -16.25 1.41
N LEU A 108 0.14 -15.19 2.19
CA LEU A 108 1.20 -15.25 3.20
C LEU A 108 0.77 -16.11 4.38
N GLU A 109 1.60 -17.06 4.71
CA GLU A 109 1.44 -17.87 5.93
C GLU A 109 1.82 -17.01 7.15
N PRO A 110 0.96 -16.95 8.19
CA PRO A 110 1.29 -16.26 9.41
C PRO A 110 2.46 -16.95 10.09
N ARG A 111 3.45 -16.17 10.52
CA ARG A 111 4.58 -16.69 11.32
C ARG A 111 4.33 -16.37 12.78
N GLY A 112 4.71 -17.31 13.67
CA GLY A 112 4.70 -17.06 15.09
C GLY A 112 5.61 -15.88 15.45
N ALA A 113 5.14 -15.02 16.34
CA ALA A 113 5.89 -13.92 16.90
C ALA A 113 5.83 -13.98 18.43
N GLU A 114 6.80 -13.37 19.09
CA GLU A 114 6.73 -13.17 20.53
C GLU A 114 5.57 -12.24 20.87
N ILE A 115 4.65 -12.77 21.68
CA ILE A 115 3.49 -11.99 22.12
C ILE A 115 3.88 -11.21 23.38
N PRO A 116 3.79 -9.89 23.41
CA PRO A 116 4.08 -9.11 24.62
C PRO A 116 3.21 -9.54 25.80
N GLU A 117 3.77 -9.57 27.02
CA GLU A 117 3.04 -9.97 28.24
C GLU A 117 1.74 -9.18 28.47
N VAL A 118 1.72 -7.91 28.04
CA VAL A 118 0.54 -7.05 28.16
C VAL A 118 -0.61 -7.44 27.22
N PHE A 119 -0.32 -8.30 26.23
CA PHE A 119 -1.30 -8.71 25.24
C PHE A 119 -2.29 -9.72 25.84
N GLN A 120 -3.57 -9.36 25.79
CA GLN A 120 -4.67 -10.19 26.32
C GLN A 120 -5.43 -10.83 25.16
N PRO A 121 -5.49 -12.14 25.03
CA PRO A 121 -6.31 -12.81 24.02
C PRO A 121 -7.75 -12.33 24.06
N HIS A 122 -8.29 -11.97 22.90
CA HIS A 122 -9.65 -11.45 22.73
C HIS A 122 -9.97 -10.11 23.44
N ASN A 123 -8.99 -9.49 24.12
CA ASN A 123 -9.17 -8.23 24.83
C ASN A 123 -7.99 -7.26 24.59
N THR A 124 -7.46 -7.23 23.36
CA THR A 124 -6.43 -6.27 22.94
C THR A 124 -6.89 -5.49 21.73
N VAL A 125 -6.79 -4.18 21.79
CA VAL A 125 -7.09 -3.28 20.68
C VAL A 125 -5.80 -2.94 19.96
N GLY A 126 -5.70 -3.32 18.67
CA GLY A 126 -4.59 -2.94 17.79
C GLY A 126 -4.78 -1.53 17.23
N ILE A 127 -3.77 -0.69 17.31
CA ILE A 127 -3.78 0.67 16.75
C ILE A 127 -2.53 0.85 15.88
N ASN A 128 -2.73 1.38 14.68
CA ASN A 128 -1.67 1.83 13.79
C ASN A 128 -1.87 3.30 13.41
N VAL A 129 -0.78 4.01 13.17
CA VAL A 129 -0.79 5.34 12.54
C VAL A 129 0.40 5.48 11.60
N SER A 130 0.11 5.83 10.36
CA SER A 130 1.15 5.99 9.34
C SER A 130 1.65 7.44 9.27
N PRO A 131 2.97 7.67 9.09
CA PRO A 131 3.52 8.98 8.76
C PRO A 131 2.88 9.59 7.50
N LEU A 132 2.43 8.76 6.56
CA LEU A 132 1.74 9.22 5.36
C LEU A 132 0.42 9.94 5.72
N LEU A 133 -0.34 9.40 6.66
CA LEU A 133 -1.57 10.04 7.16
C LEU A 133 -1.24 11.41 7.77
N LEU A 134 -0.21 11.47 8.61
CA LEU A 134 0.19 12.71 9.29
C LEU A 134 0.69 13.77 8.30
N ARG A 135 1.48 13.38 7.29
CA ARG A 135 1.97 14.30 6.23
C ARG A 135 0.86 14.87 5.37
N ARG A 136 -0.20 14.10 5.12
CA ARG A 136 -1.36 14.54 4.31
C ARG A 136 -2.41 15.29 5.11
N ALA A 137 -2.37 15.21 6.42
CA ALA A 137 -3.31 15.87 7.29
C ALA A 137 -3.10 17.39 7.31
N ARG A 138 -4.19 18.16 7.35
CA ARG A 138 -4.13 19.61 7.59
C ARG A 138 -3.57 19.94 8.99
N ASN A 139 -3.77 19.04 9.94
CA ASN A 139 -3.30 19.20 11.31
C ASN A 139 -2.91 17.82 11.90
N ALA A 140 -1.63 17.48 11.80
CA ALA A 140 -1.10 16.22 12.32
C ALA A 140 -1.22 16.13 13.87
N LYS A 141 -1.05 17.26 14.58
CA LYS A 141 -1.20 17.30 16.03
C LYS A 141 -2.60 16.96 16.49
N LEU A 142 -3.62 17.38 15.73
CA LEU A 142 -5.02 17.05 16.04
C LEU A 142 -5.26 15.54 15.90
N ILE A 143 -4.69 14.90 14.88
CA ILE A 143 -4.81 13.45 14.69
C ILE A 143 -4.16 12.70 15.84
N LEU A 144 -2.92 13.05 16.19
CA LEU A 144 -2.23 12.42 17.32
C LEU A 144 -2.97 12.67 18.64
N GLY A 145 -3.47 13.89 18.89
CA GLY A 145 -4.29 14.20 20.03
C GLY A 145 -5.59 13.37 20.11
N ASN A 146 -6.25 13.14 18.99
CA ASN A 146 -7.44 12.28 18.91
C ASN A 146 -7.10 10.81 19.20
N LEU A 147 -5.95 10.32 18.73
CA LEU A 147 -5.50 8.95 19.04
C LEU A 147 -5.13 8.81 20.52
N ILE A 148 -4.47 9.79 21.11
CA ILE A 148 -4.21 9.82 22.56
C ILE A 148 -5.54 9.81 23.33
N ALA A 149 -6.52 10.62 22.93
CA ALA A 149 -7.84 10.64 23.56
C ALA A 149 -8.57 9.30 23.43
N LEU A 150 -8.48 8.65 22.27
CA LEU A 150 -9.03 7.31 22.01
C LEU A 150 -8.40 6.27 22.92
N ILE A 151 -7.06 6.18 22.95
CA ILE A 151 -6.34 5.25 23.83
C ILE A 151 -6.71 5.49 25.29
N GLY A 152 -6.67 6.75 25.73
CA GLY A 152 -7.07 7.12 27.10
C GLY A 152 -8.51 6.72 27.42
N THR A 153 -9.42 6.80 26.47
CA THR A 153 -10.81 6.36 26.63
C THR A 153 -10.89 4.84 26.78
N ILE A 154 -10.23 4.08 25.92
CA ILE A 154 -10.16 2.61 26.03
C ILE A 154 -9.65 2.20 27.41
N LEU A 155 -8.53 2.78 27.85
CA LEU A 155 -7.93 2.45 29.14
C LEU A 155 -8.81 2.81 30.35
N ARG A 156 -9.63 3.86 30.25
CA ARG A 156 -10.54 4.28 31.34
C ARG A 156 -11.85 3.51 31.39
N THR A 157 -12.37 3.10 30.22
CA THR A 157 -13.73 2.54 30.14
C THR A 157 -13.77 1.04 29.93
N THR A 158 -12.61 0.40 29.71
CA THR A 158 -12.48 -1.04 29.49
C THR A 158 -11.25 -1.59 30.23
N ASP A 159 -11.17 -2.91 30.34
CA ASP A 159 -9.97 -3.63 30.85
C ASP A 159 -9.02 -4.02 29.69
N SER A 160 -9.30 -3.59 28.46
CA SER A 160 -8.54 -3.97 27.29
C SER A 160 -7.09 -3.45 27.34
N ALA A 161 -6.17 -4.25 26.81
CA ALA A 161 -4.83 -3.81 26.46
C ALA A 161 -4.85 -3.06 25.08
N VAL A 162 -3.83 -2.26 24.83
CA VAL A 162 -3.63 -1.59 23.54
C VAL A 162 -2.27 -1.97 22.97
N ALA A 163 -2.27 -2.52 21.77
CA ALA A 163 -1.05 -2.82 21.00
C ALA A 163 -0.87 -1.79 19.88
N LEU A 164 0.24 -1.06 19.91
CA LEU A 164 0.64 -0.14 18.86
C LEU A 164 1.45 -0.92 17.83
N ILE A 165 0.87 -1.15 16.65
CA ILE A 165 1.40 -2.09 15.67
C ILE A 165 1.88 -1.32 14.43
N PRO A 166 3.20 -1.26 14.16
CA PRO A 166 3.70 -0.69 12.91
C PRO A 166 3.35 -1.60 11.74
N HIS A 167 2.95 -1.02 10.60
CA HIS A 167 2.71 -1.74 9.36
C HIS A 167 3.83 -1.49 8.34
N ALA A 168 4.28 -0.24 8.23
CA ALA A 168 5.40 0.13 7.38
C ALA A 168 6.60 0.54 8.25
N VAL A 169 7.78 -0.05 7.95
CA VAL A 169 9.04 0.21 8.66
C VAL A 169 10.16 0.62 7.69
N GLN A 170 9.78 1.34 6.63
CA GLN A 170 10.71 1.77 5.59
C GLN A 170 11.29 3.14 5.87
N ASN A 171 12.52 3.38 5.42
CA ASN A 171 13.16 4.67 5.55
C ASN A 171 12.30 5.80 4.94
N GLY A 172 12.01 6.83 5.72
CA GLY A 172 11.12 7.94 5.33
C GLY A 172 9.61 7.62 5.40
N ASN A 173 9.21 6.39 5.74
CA ASN A 173 7.83 6.00 6.01
C ASN A 173 7.78 4.91 7.09
N ASP A 174 8.23 5.27 8.29
CA ASP A 174 8.32 4.36 9.43
C ASP A 174 7.21 4.66 10.44
N ASP A 175 6.24 3.76 10.54
CA ASP A 175 5.10 3.89 11.44
C ASP A 175 5.53 3.92 12.92
N ARG A 176 6.72 3.38 13.24
CA ARG A 176 7.24 3.38 14.62
C ARG A 176 7.47 4.80 15.14
N GLU A 177 7.76 5.78 14.28
CA GLU A 177 8.00 7.16 14.73
C GLU A 177 6.77 7.77 15.42
N PRO A 178 5.59 7.88 14.77
CA PRO A 178 4.40 8.39 15.45
C PRO A 178 3.88 7.45 16.56
N LEU A 179 4.08 6.13 16.44
CA LEU A 179 3.67 5.19 17.47
C LEU A 179 4.49 5.33 18.76
N LYS A 180 5.78 5.71 18.69
CA LYS A 180 6.59 6.03 19.89
C LYS A 180 6.02 7.21 20.66
N GLU A 181 5.51 8.24 19.97
CA GLU A 181 4.88 9.40 20.59
C GLU A 181 3.61 8.99 21.33
N LEU A 182 2.77 8.14 20.71
CA LEU A 182 1.59 7.59 21.37
C LEU A 182 1.95 6.72 22.58
N TYR A 183 2.98 5.87 22.44
CA TYR A 183 3.45 5.00 23.52
C TYR A 183 3.94 5.79 24.72
N ALA A 184 4.74 6.84 24.49
CA ALA A 184 5.28 7.69 25.55
C ALA A 184 4.18 8.31 26.44
N ALA A 185 3.00 8.58 25.89
CA ALA A 185 1.87 9.11 26.65
C ALA A 185 1.23 8.10 27.63
N PHE A 186 1.50 6.77 27.45
CA PHE A 186 0.82 5.71 28.21
C PHE A 186 1.75 4.60 28.71
N GLN A 187 3.06 4.75 28.60
CA GLN A 187 4.04 3.72 28.99
C GLN A 187 3.87 3.24 30.44
N ASP A 188 3.43 4.14 31.34
CA ASP A 188 3.26 3.83 32.76
C ASP A 188 1.89 3.16 33.07
N SER A 189 1.04 2.97 32.07
CA SER A 189 -0.29 2.36 32.27
C SER A 189 -0.24 0.86 32.53
N GLY A 190 0.85 0.17 32.18
CA GLY A 190 0.98 -1.28 32.20
C GLY A 190 0.07 -2.04 31.23
N ARG A 191 -0.71 -1.31 30.39
CA ARG A 191 -1.67 -1.90 29.43
C ARG A 191 -1.46 -1.47 27.98
N VAL A 192 -0.38 -0.76 27.68
CA VAL A 192 -0.02 -0.35 26.31
C VAL A 192 1.33 -0.93 25.94
N CYS A 193 1.43 -1.55 24.78
CA CYS A 193 2.72 -2.00 24.22
C CYS A 193 2.95 -1.42 22.83
N LEU A 194 4.23 -1.26 22.48
CA LEU A 194 4.69 -0.94 21.13
C LEU A 194 5.37 -2.17 20.55
N ILE A 195 4.81 -2.69 19.47
CA ILE A 195 5.42 -3.77 18.70
C ILE A 195 6.62 -3.18 17.94
N LYS A 196 7.79 -3.84 18.04
CA LYS A 196 9.05 -3.30 17.51
C LYS A 196 9.40 -3.83 16.13
N ASP A 197 8.90 -5.04 15.78
CA ASP A 197 9.24 -5.77 14.54
C ASP A 197 7.99 -6.11 13.74
#